data_55814e1d1ab528817266d0c0d6950024
#
_entry.id   55814e1d1ab528817266d0c0d6950024
#
_cell.length_a   1.000
_cell.length_b   1.000
_cell.length_c   1.000
_cell.angle_alpha   90.00
_cell.angle_beta   90.00
_cell.angle_gamma   90.00
#
_symmetry.space_group_name_H-M   'P 1'
#
loop_
_entity.id
_entity.type
_entity.pdbx_description
1 polymer ?
#
loop_
_entity_poly.entity_id
_entity_poly.type
_entity_poly.pdbx_seq_one_letter_code
_entity_poly.pdbx_strand_id
1 'polypeptide(L)'
;MTENINKEAQSTKKPTAKELLAQNQALQEELAKAQEEKANAEAEAISFKDNWYRTAAEFENFKKRNVDTRKNAYFDGKKDCILNLLTIGDSIDRALTLEMDDKTRTGVELISRQFYDSLKAMGVEAINPVGEPFTPETSEAIATMPCGEGDTPDTIKTVYKKGYTLDGKIIRYCQVVITK
;
A
#
# COMPACT_ATOMS: atom_id res chain seq x y z
N MET A 1 7.75 -68.04 67.21
CA MET A 1 6.53 -67.29 66.83
C MET A 1 6.42 -67.29 65.36
N THR A 2 5.84 -68.35 64.87
CA THR A 2 5.53 -68.68 63.50
C THR A 2 4.03 -68.52 63.39
N GLU A 3 3.54 -67.50 62.63
CA GLU A 3 2.18 -67.53 62.17
C GLU A 3 1.97 -66.33 61.17
N ASN A 4 1.40 -66.65 60.03
CA ASN A 4 0.77 -65.80 59.02
C ASN A 4 1.61 -65.32 57.83
N ILE A 5 2.09 -66.31 57.11
CA ILE A 5 2.27 -66.10 55.62
C ILE A 5 1.44 -67.19 54.95
N ASN A 6 0.13 -67.02 54.89
CA ASN A 6 -0.68 -67.79 53.94
C ASN A 6 -2.13 -67.29 53.82
N LYS A 7 -2.33 -66.24 53.04
CA LYS A 7 -3.64 -65.91 52.51
C LYS A 7 -3.45 -64.81 51.44
N GLU A 8 -3.25 -65.19 50.25
CA GLU A 8 -3.80 -64.53 49.09
C GLU A 8 -3.36 -65.22 47.75
N ALA A 9 -3.59 -66.54 47.73
CA ALA A 9 -3.70 -67.23 46.46
C ALA A 9 -5.09 -66.96 45.98
N GLN A 10 -5.30 -65.73 45.34
CA GLN A 10 -6.52 -65.45 44.58
C GLN A 10 -6.57 -66.45 43.44
N SER A 11 -7.50 -67.32 43.48
CA SER A 11 -7.95 -68.27 42.44
C SER A 11 -8.21 -67.49 41.12
N THR A 12 -7.20 -67.41 40.26
CA THR A 12 -7.40 -67.01 38.86
C THR A 12 -8.06 -68.17 38.14
N LYS A 13 -9.43 -68.22 38.21
CA LYS A 13 -10.20 -69.05 37.33
C LYS A 13 -9.81 -68.64 35.89
N LYS A 14 -9.19 -69.56 35.16
CA LYS A 14 -8.96 -69.33 33.70
C LYS A 14 -10.29 -69.04 33.06
N PRO A 15 -10.40 -67.91 32.29
CA PRO A 15 -11.62 -67.55 31.63
C PRO A 15 -12.07 -68.66 30.70
N THR A 16 -13.34 -68.94 30.66
CA THR A 16 -13.94 -69.93 29.76
C THR A 16 -13.84 -69.43 28.30
N ALA A 17 -13.79 -70.34 27.36
CA ALA A 17 -13.73 -70.01 25.93
C ALA A 17 -14.87 -69.06 25.49
N LYS A 18 -16.04 -69.14 26.13
CA LYS A 18 -17.16 -68.25 25.89
C LYS A 18 -16.95 -66.84 26.39
N GLU A 19 -16.31 -66.67 27.56
CA GLU A 19 -15.94 -65.36 28.11
C GLU A 19 -14.83 -64.70 27.29
N LEU A 20 -13.84 -65.44 26.83
CA LEU A 20 -12.82 -64.97 25.92
C LEU A 20 -13.39 -64.51 24.54
N LEU A 21 -14.37 -65.22 24.00
CA LEU A 21 -15.05 -64.83 22.78
C LEU A 21 -15.83 -63.51 22.95
N ALA A 22 -16.56 -63.35 24.03
CA ALA A 22 -17.33 -62.13 24.33
C ALA A 22 -16.36 -60.93 24.56
N GLN A 23 -15.24 -61.18 25.24
CA GLN A 23 -14.21 -60.14 25.47
C GLN A 23 -13.51 -59.73 24.17
N ASN A 24 -13.26 -60.69 23.26
CA ASN A 24 -12.71 -60.38 21.94
C ASN A 24 -13.68 -59.56 21.08
N GLN A 25 -14.98 -59.90 21.13
CA GLN A 25 -15.99 -59.11 20.40
C GLN A 25 -16.10 -57.68 20.95
N ALA A 26 -16.13 -57.48 22.28
CA ALA A 26 -16.14 -56.17 22.89
C ALA A 26 -14.91 -55.34 22.54
N LEU A 27 -13.71 -55.97 22.57
CA LEU A 27 -12.46 -55.29 22.19
C LEU A 27 -12.43 -54.96 20.70
N GLN A 28 -13.01 -55.75 19.80
CA GLN A 28 -13.13 -55.46 18.39
C GLN A 28 -14.05 -54.26 18.14
N GLU A 29 -15.18 -54.18 18.88
CA GLU A 29 -16.11 -53.02 18.79
C GLU A 29 -15.44 -51.72 19.34
N GLU A 30 -14.71 -51.79 20.43
CA GLU A 30 -13.95 -50.66 20.97
C GLU A 30 -12.85 -50.21 20.01
N LEU A 31 -12.15 -51.15 19.39
CA LEU A 31 -11.10 -50.88 18.40
C LEU A 31 -11.67 -50.17 17.16
N ALA A 32 -12.85 -50.65 16.66
CA ALA A 32 -13.52 -50.03 15.53
C ALA A 32 -13.95 -48.60 15.84
N LYS A 33 -14.54 -48.38 17.04
CA LYS A 33 -14.90 -47.00 17.48
C LYS A 33 -13.70 -46.10 17.60
N ALA A 34 -12.63 -46.57 18.24
CA ALA A 34 -11.39 -45.82 18.39
C ALA A 34 -10.71 -45.46 17.04
N GLN A 35 -10.80 -46.40 16.08
CA GLN A 35 -10.32 -46.14 14.72
C GLN A 35 -11.15 -45.09 13.97
N GLU A 36 -12.47 -45.11 14.11
CA GLU A 36 -13.37 -44.11 13.53
C GLU A 36 -13.15 -42.74 14.15
N GLU A 37 -13.05 -42.64 15.47
CA GLU A 37 -12.76 -41.39 16.20
C GLU A 37 -11.40 -40.82 15.77
N LYS A 38 -10.38 -41.71 15.64
CA LYS A 38 -9.07 -41.29 15.17
C LYS A 38 -9.11 -40.74 13.74
N ALA A 39 -9.81 -41.43 12.82
CA ALA A 39 -9.95 -40.98 11.45
C ALA A 39 -10.65 -39.62 11.33
N ASN A 40 -11.71 -39.43 12.13
CA ASN A 40 -12.43 -38.16 12.21
C ASN A 40 -11.54 -37.02 12.75
N ALA A 41 -10.82 -37.29 13.85
CA ALA A 41 -9.89 -36.32 14.43
C ALA A 41 -8.73 -35.96 13.48
N GLU A 42 -8.21 -36.95 12.73
CA GLU A 42 -7.16 -36.70 11.72
C GLU A 42 -7.72 -35.85 10.56
N ALA A 43 -8.93 -36.12 10.08
CA ALA A 43 -9.59 -35.33 9.04
C ALA A 43 -9.84 -33.88 9.49
N GLU A 44 -10.32 -33.69 10.72
CA GLU A 44 -10.49 -32.36 11.30
C GLU A 44 -9.15 -31.63 11.43
N ALA A 45 -8.11 -32.30 11.93
CA ALA A 45 -6.78 -31.72 12.06
C ALA A 45 -6.19 -31.26 10.71
N ILE A 46 -6.39 -32.04 9.65
CA ILE A 46 -5.99 -31.65 8.29
C ILE A 46 -6.78 -30.41 7.84
N SER A 47 -8.09 -30.39 8.03
CA SER A 47 -8.94 -29.25 7.69
C SER A 47 -8.55 -27.97 8.43
N PHE A 48 -8.29 -28.08 9.74
CA PHE A 48 -7.81 -26.93 10.53
C PHE A 48 -6.44 -26.44 10.06
N LYS A 49 -5.54 -27.35 9.72
CA LYS A 49 -4.21 -27.02 9.20
C LYS A 49 -4.30 -26.27 7.87
N ASP A 50 -5.12 -26.75 6.94
CA ASP A 50 -5.31 -26.10 5.64
C ASP A 50 -5.95 -24.72 5.78
N ASN A 51 -6.97 -24.60 6.65
CA ASN A 51 -7.58 -23.31 6.98
C ASN A 51 -6.57 -22.34 7.59
N TRP A 52 -5.71 -22.83 8.49
CA TRP A 52 -4.67 -22.02 9.13
C TRP A 52 -3.66 -21.50 8.08
N TYR A 53 -3.16 -22.37 7.19
CA TYR A 53 -2.24 -21.96 6.14
C TYR A 53 -2.86 -20.92 5.20
N ARG A 54 -4.12 -21.13 4.80
CA ARG A 54 -4.84 -20.17 3.96
C ARG A 54 -5.00 -18.82 4.66
N THR A 55 -5.46 -18.84 5.91
CA THR A 55 -5.65 -17.59 6.68
C THR A 55 -4.32 -16.86 6.92
N ALA A 56 -3.23 -17.60 7.19
CA ALA A 56 -1.91 -17.02 7.34
C ALA A 56 -1.44 -16.32 6.03
N ALA A 57 -1.63 -16.99 4.89
CA ALA A 57 -1.30 -16.40 3.59
C ALA A 57 -2.16 -15.16 3.26
N GLU A 58 -3.47 -15.21 3.54
CA GLU A 58 -4.37 -14.08 3.38
C GLU A 58 -3.97 -12.91 4.29
N PHE A 59 -3.55 -13.18 5.53
CA PHE A 59 -3.09 -12.16 6.46
C PHE A 59 -1.79 -11.49 6.00
N GLU A 60 -0.83 -12.25 5.47
CA GLU A 60 0.39 -11.67 4.90
C GLU A 60 0.09 -10.79 3.68
N ASN A 61 -0.81 -11.23 2.80
CA ASN A 61 -1.26 -10.43 1.66
C ASN A 61 -2.00 -9.15 2.12
N PHE A 62 -2.84 -9.28 3.16
CA PHE A 62 -3.52 -8.12 3.76
C PHE A 62 -2.52 -7.12 4.34
N LYS A 63 -1.52 -7.58 5.10
CA LYS A 63 -0.46 -6.71 5.66
C LYS A 63 0.25 -5.93 4.56
N LYS A 64 0.67 -6.62 3.49
CA LYS A 64 1.35 -5.98 2.35
C LYS A 64 0.47 -4.90 1.71
N ARG A 65 -0.79 -5.23 1.36
CA ARG A 65 -1.73 -4.26 0.79
C ARG A 65 -1.98 -3.08 1.73
N ASN A 66 -2.09 -3.30 3.03
CA ASN A 66 -2.34 -2.24 4.02
C ASN A 66 -1.20 -1.23 4.07
N VAL A 67 0.06 -1.70 4.00
CA VAL A 67 1.23 -0.82 3.93
C VAL A 67 1.19 0.05 2.68
N ASP A 68 0.88 -0.54 1.52
CA ASP A 68 0.80 0.20 0.26
C ASP A 68 -0.37 1.18 0.24
N THR A 69 -1.53 0.76 0.74
CA THR A 69 -2.71 1.63 0.89
C THR A 69 -2.40 2.84 1.77
N ARG A 70 -1.71 2.62 2.91
CA ARG A 70 -1.34 3.70 3.81
C ARG A 70 -0.36 4.69 3.16
N LYS A 71 0.64 4.19 2.42
CA LYS A 71 1.59 5.04 1.69
C LYS A 71 0.87 5.88 0.63
N ASN A 72 -0.03 5.26 -0.14
CA ASN A 72 -0.79 5.96 -1.17
C ASN A 72 -1.73 7.01 -0.55
N ALA A 73 -2.46 6.68 0.50
CA ALA A 73 -3.33 7.62 1.20
C ALA A 73 -2.55 8.84 1.77
N TYR A 74 -1.35 8.60 2.31
CA TYR A 74 -0.47 9.68 2.77
C TYR A 74 -0.02 10.57 1.61
N PHE A 75 0.40 9.96 0.49
CA PHE A 75 0.80 10.68 -0.72
C PHE A 75 -0.37 11.51 -1.28
N ASP A 76 -1.56 10.92 -1.39
CA ASP A 76 -2.75 11.60 -1.92
C ASP A 76 -3.16 12.78 -1.03
N GLY A 77 -3.18 12.61 0.28
CA GLY A 77 -3.47 13.71 1.21
C GLY A 77 -2.44 14.84 1.13
N LYS A 78 -1.14 14.50 1.01
CA LYS A 78 -0.07 15.48 0.81
C LYS A 78 -0.22 16.22 -0.53
N LYS A 79 -0.52 15.48 -1.60
CA LYS A 79 -0.80 16.03 -2.94
C LYS A 79 -1.95 17.02 -2.91
N ASP A 80 -3.09 16.66 -2.31
CA ASP A 80 -4.27 17.53 -2.26
C ASP A 80 -3.98 18.83 -1.49
N CYS A 81 -3.27 18.74 -0.39
CA CYS A 81 -2.83 19.91 0.37
C CYS A 81 -1.92 20.82 -0.49
N ILE A 82 -0.93 20.25 -1.17
CA ILE A 82 -0.02 20.99 -2.04
C ILE A 82 -0.77 21.63 -3.20
N LEU A 83 -1.69 20.94 -3.87
CA LEU A 83 -2.48 21.49 -4.97
C LEU A 83 -3.26 22.74 -4.55
N ASN A 84 -3.80 22.75 -3.33
CA ASN A 84 -4.47 23.94 -2.78
C ASN A 84 -3.47 25.09 -2.51
N LEU A 85 -2.27 24.78 -1.97
CA LEU A 85 -1.22 25.77 -1.75
C LEU A 85 -0.68 26.35 -3.08
N LEU A 86 -0.61 25.57 -4.15
CA LEU A 86 -0.15 26.04 -5.45
C LEU A 86 -1.03 27.16 -6.03
N THR A 87 -2.28 27.28 -5.63
CA THR A 87 -3.14 28.41 -6.05
C THR A 87 -2.63 29.73 -5.49
N ILE A 88 -2.02 29.71 -4.31
CA ILE A 88 -1.38 30.88 -3.69
C ILE A 88 -0.10 31.20 -4.49
N GLY A 89 0.70 30.19 -4.83
CA GLY A 89 1.88 30.36 -5.67
C GLY A 89 1.57 30.98 -7.03
N ASP A 90 0.50 30.49 -7.69
CA ASP A 90 0.03 31.08 -8.97
C ASP A 90 -0.38 32.55 -8.81
N SER A 91 -0.94 32.91 -7.64
CA SER A 91 -1.31 34.32 -7.36
C SER A 91 -0.08 35.19 -7.10
N ILE A 92 0.95 34.67 -6.44
CA ILE A 92 2.23 35.35 -6.25
C ILE A 92 2.91 35.57 -7.60
N ASP A 93 2.99 34.52 -8.45
CA ASP A 93 3.56 34.63 -9.78
C ASP A 93 2.83 35.69 -10.62
N ARG A 94 1.50 35.73 -10.56
CA ARG A 94 0.69 36.74 -11.26
C ARG A 94 0.95 38.14 -10.69
N ALA A 95 1.09 38.30 -9.37
CA ALA A 95 1.42 39.60 -8.78
C ALA A 95 2.73 40.14 -9.32
N LEU A 96 3.75 39.29 -9.51
CA LEU A 96 5.05 39.68 -10.05
C LEU A 96 5.01 40.15 -11.51
N THR A 97 3.93 39.84 -12.27
CA THR A 97 3.76 40.34 -13.64
C THR A 97 3.13 41.75 -13.69
N LEU A 98 2.58 42.23 -12.58
CA LEU A 98 1.97 43.56 -12.51
C LEU A 98 3.04 44.66 -12.37
N GLU A 99 2.69 45.85 -12.80
CA GLU A 99 3.51 47.04 -12.54
C GLU A 99 3.44 47.40 -11.05
N MET A 100 4.59 47.54 -10.42
CA MET A 100 4.70 47.89 -9.01
C MET A 100 6.06 48.63 -8.75
N ASP A 101 6.12 49.37 -7.68
CA ASP A 101 7.37 50.03 -7.25
C ASP A 101 8.45 49.00 -6.80
N ASP A 102 9.71 49.38 -6.86
CA ASP A 102 10.84 48.46 -6.58
C ASP A 102 10.83 47.88 -5.17
N LYS A 103 10.36 48.65 -4.18
CA LYS A 103 10.26 48.15 -2.79
C LYS A 103 9.24 47.06 -2.65
N THR A 104 8.04 47.28 -3.23
CA THR A 104 6.94 46.28 -3.24
C THR A 104 7.37 45.05 -4.01
N ARG A 105 8.01 45.21 -5.18
CA ARG A 105 8.56 44.11 -5.98
C ARG A 105 9.53 43.25 -5.16
N THR A 106 10.51 43.85 -4.52
CA THR A 106 11.48 43.15 -3.68
C THR A 106 10.79 42.40 -2.52
N GLY A 107 9.75 42.95 -1.92
CA GLY A 107 8.96 42.30 -0.88
C GLY A 107 8.23 41.06 -1.41
N VAL A 108 7.58 41.18 -2.57
CA VAL A 108 6.85 40.05 -3.18
C VAL A 108 7.82 38.96 -3.65
N GLU A 109 8.99 39.31 -4.18
CA GLU A 109 10.04 38.35 -4.56
C GLU A 109 10.58 37.55 -3.36
N LEU A 110 10.75 38.19 -2.20
CA LEU A 110 11.12 37.51 -0.97
C LEU A 110 10.08 36.50 -0.53
N ILE A 111 8.79 36.89 -0.56
CA ILE A 111 7.66 35.97 -0.26
C ILE A 111 7.63 34.82 -1.23
N SER A 112 7.78 35.11 -2.53
CA SER A 112 7.85 34.09 -3.58
C SER A 112 8.96 33.06 -3.32
N ARG A 113 10.16 33.53 -3.04
CA ARG A 113 11.31 32.68 -2.74
C ARG A 113 11.04 31.80 -1.52
N GLN A 114 10.57 32.37 -0.42
CA GLN A 114 10.27 31.62 0.80
C GLN A 114 9.19 30.58 0.57
N PHE A 115 8.16 30.89 -0.21
CA PHE A 115 7.09 29.95 -0.58
C PHE A 115 7.62 28.76 -1.38
N TYR A 116 8.42 29.02 -2.42
CA TYR A 116 8.99 27.95 -3.26
C TYR A 116 10.06 27.13 -2.53
N ASP A 117 10.85 27.74 -1.65
CA ASP A 117 11.81 27.02 -0.80
C ASP A 117 11.08 26.07 0.17
N SER A 118 9.93 26.51 0.71
CA SER A 118 9.08 25.67 1.56
C SER A 118 8.49 24.50 0.79
N LEU A 119 8.04 24.69 -0.44
CA LEU A 119 7.54 23.62 -1.31
C LEU A 119 8.67 22.62 -1.64
N LYS A 120 9.87 23.11 -1.95
CA LYS A 120 11.04 22.28 -2.23
C LYS A 120 11.42 21.42 -1.02
N ALA A 121 11.37 21.98 0.18
CA ALA A 121 11.61 21.23 1.42
C ALA A 121 10.57 20.09 1.64
N MET A 122 9.38 20.22 1.05
CA MET A 122 8.34 19.16 1.05
C MET A 122 8.49 18.15 -0.10
N GLY A 123 9.55 18.24 -0.92
CA GLY A 123 9.78 17.35 -2.07
C GLY A 123 8.97 17.74 -3.32
N VAL A 124 8.53 19.00 -3.40
CA VAL A 124 7.85 19.54 -4.58
C VAL A 124 8.85 20.24 -5.49
N GLU A 125 8.87 19.88 -6.76
CA GLU A 125 9.72 20.49 -7.77
C GLU A 125 8.86 21.12 -8.88
N ALA A 126 9.23 22.32 -9.31
CA ALA A 126 8.55 23.02 -10.39
C ALA A 126 9.03 22.52 -11.75
N ILE A 127 8.10 22.33 -12.67
CA ILE A 127 8.33 22.06 -14.09
C ILE A 127 8.09 23.37 -14.85
N ASN A 128 9.11 23.88 -15.54
CA ASN A 128 9.04 25.11 -16.31
C ASN A 128 9.81 24.96 -17.63
N PRO A 129 9.27 24.25 -18.62
CA PRO A 129 9.97 23.83 -19.82
C PRO A 129 9.92 24.90 -20.95
N VAL A 130 10.12 26.18 -20.62
CA VAL A 130 10.17 27.26 -21.63
C VAL A 130 11.32 27.03 -22.58
N GLY A 131 11.06 27.01 -23.89
CA GLY A 131 12.06 26.78 -24.93
C GLY A 131 12.37 25.31 -25.19
N GLU A 132 11.74 24.38 -24.48
CA GLU A 132 11.90 22.94 -24.71
C GLU A 132 10.85 22.40 -25.67
N PRO A 133 11.10 21.27 -26.36
CA PRO A 133 10.09 20.59 -27.17
C PRO A 133 8.87 20.19 -26.29
N PHE A 134 7.69 20.30 -26.86
CA PHE A 134 6.46 19.91 -26.17
C PHE A 134 6.42 18.41 -25.91
N THR A 135 6.20 18.02 -24.65
CA THR A 135 6.04 16.64 -24.21
C THR A 135 4.70 16.48 -23.48
N PRO A 136 3.78 15.64 -24.01
CA PRO A 136 2.46 15.42 -23.40
C PRO A 136 2.53 14.81 -21.99
N GLU A 137 3.64 14.15 -21.65
CA GLU A 137 3.84 13.53 -20.33
C GLU A 137 3.94 14.56 -19.19
N THR A 138 4.41 15.78 -19.48
CA THR A 138 4.65 16.81 -18.45
C THR A 138 3.83 18.08 -18.66
N SER A 139 3.30 18.29 -19.87
CA SER A 139 2.70 19.55 -20.28
C SER A 139 1.38 19.35 -21.02
N GLU A 140 0.47 20.30 -20.84
CA GLU A 140 -0.82 20.41 -21.53
C GLU A 140 -0.79 21.69 -22.40
N ALA A 141 -0.91 21.55 -23.72
CA ALA A 141 -0.99 22.69 -24.61
C ALA A 141 -2.40 23.31 -24.57
N ILE A 142 -2.52 24.53 -24.04
CA ILE A 142 -3.78 25.27 -23.95
C ILE A 142 -4.03 26.18 -25.14
N ALA A 143 -2.98 26.56 -25.88
CA ALA A 143 -3.06 27.38 -27.06
C ALA A 143 -1.87 27.11 -27.98
N THR A 144 -2.04 27.47 -29.27
CA THR A 144 -0.98 27.46 -30.27
C THR A 144 -0.76 28.85 -30.79
N MET A 145 0.48 29.20 -31.13
CA MET A 145 0.87 30.43 -31.77
C MET A 145 1.59 30.12 -33.10
N PRO A 146 1.45 30.95 -34.14
CA PRO A 146 2.26 30.78 -35.33
C PRO A 146 3.74 30.96 -35.02
N CYS A 147 4.62 30.19 -35.69
CA CYS A 147 6.05 30.32 -35.56
C CYS A 147 6.50 31.71 -36.05
N GLY A 148 7.24 32.43 -35.20
CA GLY A 148 7.97 33.65 -35.62
C GLY A 148 9.33 33.33 -36.24
N GLU A 149 10.06 34.38 -36.68
CA GLU A 149 11.42 34.21 -37.16
C GLU A 149 12.33 33.61 -36.05
N GLY A 150 12.89 32.42 -36.31
CA GLY A 150 13.76 31.69 -35.38
C GLY A 150 13.05 30.73 -34.43
N ASP A 151 11.72 30.62 -34.46
CA ASP A 151 10.99 29.65 -33.65
C ASP A 151 11.04 28.25 -34.30
N THR A 152 11.14 27.21 -33.48
CA THR A 152 11.01 25.82 -33.90
C THR A 152 9.56 25.36 -33.69
N PRO A 153 8.94 24.65 -34.64
CA PRO A 153 7.60 24.08 -34.44
C PRO A 153 7.57 23.13 -33.22
N ASP A 154 6.42 22.99 -32.61
CA ASP A 154 6.15 22.13 -31.47
C ASP A 154 7.06 22.42 -30.25
N THR A 155 7.48 23.68 -30.10
CA THR A 155 8.29 24.15 -28.96
C THR A 155 7.43 24.98 -28.00
N ILE A 156 7.70 24.88 -26.72
CA ILE A 156 7.01 25.62 -25.67
C ILE A 156 7.50 27.07 -25.66
N LYS A 157 6.64 27.98 -26.12
CA LYS A 157 6.95 29.43 -26.20
C LYS A 157 6.75 30.10 -24.83
N THR A 158 5.66 29.74 -24.14
CA THR A 158 5.30 30.38 -22.89
C THR A 158 4.61 29.35 -21.96
N VAL A 159 4.96 29.43 -20.69
CA VAL A 159 4.28 28.67 -19.63
C VAL A 159 3.25 29.59 -18.98
N TYR A 160 1.97 29.29 -19.18
CA TYR A 160 0.88 30.02 -18.57
C TYR A 160 0.72 29.64 -17.09
N LYS A 161 0.91 28.34 -16.78
CA LYS A 161 0.82 27.82 -15.43
C LYS A 161 1.89 26.75 -15.23
N LYS A 162 2.75 26.91 -14.21
CA LYS A 162 3.84 25.97 -13.94
C LYS A 162 3.31 24.59 -13.57
N GLY A 163 3.96 23.54 -14.05
CA GLY A 163 3.75 22.18 -13.60
C GLY A 163 4.51 21.89 -12.30
N TYR A 164 4.12 20.83 -11.60
CA TYR A 164 4.81 20.42 -10.38
C TYR A 164 4.85 18.90 -10.25
N THR A 165 5.96 18.41 -9.71
CA THR A 165 6.10 17.04 -9.23
C THR A 165 6.17 17.00 -7.70
N LEU A 166 5.77 15.87 -7.13
CA LEU A 166 5.93 15.55 -5.71
C LEU A 166 6.63 14.21 -5.61
N ASP A 167 7.80 14.20 -5.00
CA ASP A 167 8.63 12.99 -4.88
C ASP A 167 8.82 12.27 -6.25
N GLY A 168 9.01 13.04 -7.33
CA GLY A 168 9.20 12.56 -8.70
C GLY A 168 7.92 12.18 -9.46
N LYS A 169 6.73 12.27 -8.85
CA LYS A 169 5.44 12.03 -9.50
C LYS A 169 4.75 13.33 -9.85
N ILE A 170 4.23 13.44 -11.07
CA ILE A 170 3.50 14.63 -11.51
C ILE A 170 2.22 14.78 -10.70
N ILE A 171 2.04 15.93 -10.06
CA ILE A 171 0.83 16.33 -9.34
C ILE A 171 0.03 17.39 -10.08
N ARG A 172 0.69 18.17 -10.95
CA ARG A 172 0.05 19.16 -11.83
C ARG A 172 0.84 19.28 -13.13
N TYR A 173 0.15 19.17 -14.27
CA TYR A 173 0.74 19.41 -15.58
C TYR A 173 1.03 20.90 -15.81
N CYS A 174 2.06 21.17 -16.60
CA CYS A 174 2.38 22.51 -17.04
C CYS A 174 1.37 22.95 -18.11
N GLN A 175 0.71 24.10 -17.96
CA GLN A 175 -0.13 24.66 -19.01
C GLN A 175 0.72 25.59 -19.88
N VAL A 176 0.82 25.23 -21.17
CA VAL A 176 1.78 25.87 -22.07
C VAL A 176 1.13 26.36 -23.36
N VAL A 177 1.78 27.35 -23.98
CA VAL A 177 1.50 27.80 -25.36
C VAL A 177 2.64 27.31 -26.21
N ILE A 178 2.31 26.60 -27.30
CA ILE A 178 3.29 26.03 -28.24
C ILE A 178 3.29 26.77 -29.57
N THR A 179 4.43 26.76 -30.21
CA THR A 179 4.59 27.23 -31.58
C THR A 179 4.17 26.14 -32.58
N LYS A 180 3.45 26.52 -33.64
CA LYS A 180 3.00 25.59 -34.68
C LYS A 180 3.11 26.21 -36.07
#